data_0dc9897362dd90b1125f76ce5f840adc
#
_entry.id   0dc9897362dd90b1125f76ce5f840adc
#
_cell.length_a   1.000
_cell.length_b   1.000
_cell.length_c   1.000
_cell.angle_alpha   90.00
_cell.angle_beta   90.00
_cell.angle_gamma   90.00
#
_symmetry.space_group_name_H-M   'P 1'
#
loop_
_entity.id
_entity.type
_entity.pdbx_description
1 polymer ?
#
loop_
_entity_poly.entity_id
_entity_poly.type
_entity_poly.pdbx_seq_one_letter_code
_entity_poly.pdbx_strand_id
1 'polypeptide(L)'
;MGNLKLAIQKSGRLSEKSLELIGECDIQITQGKRKLVGFSNDFPLEALYLRDDDIPQYVADGVADIGIVGENEVLEKDKNVEIIKRLGFSRCRLSLAIPQDIDYSGVEWFNGKKIATSYPHILEKFLKVKNIDAQLEVISGSVEIAPGIGLADGIFDIVSSGSTLVSNRLKEVEVVCQSEAVIVATPNLSDEKQKILDDLMFRIDTVKNSKGNKYILLNAPNKSIDKIISILPGMKSPTVMPLHEEGWSSIHSVVHDKDFWQIVDQLKAYGAEGILVIPIEKMIQ
;
A
#
# COMPACT_ATOMS: atom_id res chain seq x y z
N MET A 1 16.36 9.63 -25.35
CA MET A 1 15.24 9.24 -24.47
C MET A 1 15.56 9.70 -23.06
N GLY A 2 14.70 10.50 -22.43
CA GLY A 2 14.88 10.90 -21.03
C GLY A 2 14.34 9.84 -20.10
N ASN A 3 15.02 9.60 -18.97
CA ASN A 3 14.51 8.69 -17.94
C ASN A 3 13.24 9.25 -17.27
N LEU A 4 12.32 8.37 -16.88
CA LEU A 4 11.20 8.70 -16.01
C LEU A 4 11.75 8.97 -14.60
N LYS A 5 11.48 10.15 -14.03
CA LYS A 5 11.96 10.55 -12.70
C LYS A 5 10.93 10.17 -11.64
N LEU A 6 11.30 9.25 -10.77
CA LEU A 6 10.49 8.75 -9.65
C LEU A 6 10.96 9.36 -8.34
N ALA A 7 10.13 10.19 -7.69
CA ALA A 7 10.36 10.64 -6.33
C ALA A 7 9.91 9.58 -5.32
N ILE A 8 10.78 9.23 -4.38
CA ILE A 8 10.49 8.31 -3.28
C ILE A 8 11.04 8.85 -1.97
N GLN A 9 10.45 8.43 -0.86
CA GLN A 9 10.93 8.79 0.47
C GLN A 9 12.37 8.28 0.66
N LYS A 10 13.24 9.12 1.27
CA LYS A 10 14.67 8.82 1.46
C LYS A 10 14.93 7.63 2.38
N SER A 11 14.08 7.41 3.38
CA SER A 11 14.25 6.37 4.41
C SER A 11 12.91 6.06 5.08
N GLY A 12 12.84 4.93 5.78
CA GLY A 12 11.65 4.50 6.51
C GLY A 12 10.84 3.46 5.74
N ARG A 13 9.75 2.99 6.37
CA ARG A 13 8.94 1.87 5.89
C ARG A 13 8.34 2.08 4.50
N LEU A 14 7.95 3.30 4.17
CA LEU A 14 7.41 3.62 2.85
C LEU A 14 8.50 3.47 1.78
N SER A 15 9.71 4.00 2.06
CA SER A 15 10.87 3.86 1.17
C SER A 15 11.24 2.41 0.91
N GLU A 16 11.35 1.61 1.99
CA GLU A 16 11.68 0.18 1.90
C GLU A 16 10.70 -0.58 1.03
N LYS A 17 9.39 -0.42 1.28
CA LYS A 17 8.34 -1.08 0.50
C LYS A 17 8.24 -0.58 -0.94
N SER A 18 8.54 0.70 -1.17
CA SER A 18 8.58 1.26 -2.53
C SER A 18 9.71 0.64 -3.35
N LEU A 19 10.91 0.53 -2.76
CA LEU A 19 12.06 -0.09 -3.41
C LEU A 19 11.87 -1.60 -3.59
N GLU A 20 11.24 -2.29 -2.62
CA GLU A 20 10.86 -3.69 -2.74
C GLU A 20 9.92 -3.91 -3.94
N LEU A 21 8.85 -3.10 -4.06
CA LEU A 21 7.92 -3.18 -5.19
C LEU A 21 8.61 -2.96 -6.54
N ILE A 22 9.49 -1.95 -6.62
CA ILE A 22 10.26 -1.66 -7.84
C ILE A 22 11.21 -2.83 -8.17
N GLY A 23 11.85 -3.42 -7.17
CA GLY A 23 12.69 -4.61 -7.32
C GLY A 23 11.92 -5.84 -7.81
N GLU A 24 10.70 -6.07 -7.27
CA GLU A 24 9.79 -7.14 -7.73
C GLU A 24 9.36 -6.97 -9.20
N CYS A 25 9.41 -5.72 -9.73
CA CYS A 25 9.18 -5.42 -11.14
C CYS A 25 10.42 -5.66 -12.04
N ASP A 26 11.48 -6.31 -11.53
CA ASP A 26 12.79 -6.50 -12.18
C ASP A 26 13.48 -5.17 -12.53
N ILE A 27 13.30 -4.16 -11.71
CA ILE A 27 13.96 -2.87 -11.87
C ILE A 27 14.93 -2.67 -10.71
N GLN A 28 16.21 -2.77 -10.99
CA GLN A 28 17.27 -2.58 -10.00
C GLN A 28 17.73 -1.12 -9.97
N ILE A 29 17.52 -0.44 -8.84
CA ILE A 29 17.98 0.93 -8.65
C ILE A 29 19.32 0.91 -7.92
N THR A 30 20.37 1.36 -8.58
CA THR A 30 21.70 1.50 -7.98
C THR A 30 21.85 2.88 -7.37
N GLN A 31 22.02 2.92 -6.06
CA GLN A 31 22.26 4.15 -5.30
C GLN A 31 23.75 4.26 -4.92
N GLY A 32 24.42 5.33 -5.29
CA GLY A 32 25.75 5.64 -4.78
C GLY A 32 25.72 6.04 -3.30
N LYS A 33 26.75 5.68 -2.52
CA LYS A 33 26.90 6.14 -1.13
C LYS A 33 26.74 7.67 -1.05
N ARG A 34 25.76 8.15 -0.24
CA ARG A 34 25.40 9.57 -0.02
C ARG A 34 24.78 10.30 -1.22
N LYS A 35 24.29 9.62 -2.24
CA LYS A 35 23.59 10.27 -3.35
C LYS A 35 22.08 10.30 -3.07
N LEU A 36 21.46 11.44 -3.39
CA LEU A 36 20.00 11.61 -3.36
C LEU A 36 19.36 11.20 -4.70
N VAL A 37 20.14 10.58 -5.59
CA VAL A 37 19.71 10.14 -6.91
C VAL A 37 20.23 8.71 -7.14
N GLY A 38 19.36 7.85 -7.66
CA GLY A 38 19.67 6.49 -8.09
C GLY A 38 19.24 6.28 -9.54
N PHE A 39 19.87 5.34 -10.23
CA PHE A 39 19.58 5.03 -11.64
C PHE A 39 19.34 3.53 -11.79
N SER A 40 18.46 3.18 -12.70
CA SER A 40 18.35 1.79 -13.18
C SER A 40 19.08 1.64 -14.51
N ASN A 41 19.76 0.49 -14.66
CA ASN A 41 20.41 0.13 -15.93
C ASN A 41 19.46 -0.64 -16.85
N ASP A 42 18.45 -1.28 -16.27
CA ASP A 42 17.58 -2.25 -16.96
C ASP A 42 16.23 -1.63 -17.36
N PHE A 43 15.95 -0.43 -16.86
CA PHE A 43 14.71 0.30 -17.12
C PHE A 43 15.00 1.81 -17.13
N PRO A 44 14.36 2.61 -18.01
CA PRO A 44 14.64 4.05 -18.10
C PRO A 44 14.04 4.83 -16.92
N LEU A 45 14.54 4.55 -15.70
CA LEU A 45 14.09 5.12 -14.44
C LEU A 45 15.24 5.81 -13.69
N GLU A 46 14.96 6.98 -13.16
CA GLU A 46 15.81 7.72 -12.25
C GLU A 46 15.05 7.95 -10.94
N ALA A 47 15.58 7.50 -9.81
CA ALA A 47 14.97 7.69 -8.50
C ALA A 47 15.53 8.92 -7.78
N LEU A 48 14.66 9.78 -7.27
CA LEU A 48 14.98 10.95 -6.44
C LEU A 48 14.57 10.63 -5.00
N TYR A 49 15.53 10.67 -4.06
CA TYR A 49 15.31 10.37 -2.64
C TYR A 49 15.06 11.67 -1.87
N LEU A 50 13.80 11.91 -1.51
CA LEU A 50 13.30 13.13 -0.91
C LEU A 50 12.71 12.90 0.48
N ARG A 51 12.29 13.96 1.16
CA ARG A 51 11.36 13.88 2.28
C ARG A 51 9.96 13.58 1.71
N ASP A 52 9.16 12.82 2.44
CA ASP A 52 7.82 12.45 2.01
C ASP A 52 6.91 13.67 1.79
N ASP A 53 6.98 14.65 2.69
CA ASP A 53 6.21 15.89 2.63
C ASP A 53 6.60 16.83 1.46
N ASP A 54 7.77 16.63 0.85
CA ASP A 54 8.23 17.38 -0.33
C ASP A 54 7.79 16.75 -1.66
N ILE A 55 7.52 15.43 -1.69
CA ILE A 55 7.24 14.68 -2.92
C ILE A 55 6.10 15.28 -3.75
N PRO A 56 4.92 15.64 -3.18
CA PRO A 56 3.84 16.22 -3.96
C PRO A 56 4.23 17.51 -4.67
N GLN A 57 5.05 18.36 -4.03
CA GLN A 57 5.53 19.59 -4.64
C GLN A 57 6.47 19.33 -5.81
N TYR A 58 7.45 18.41 -5.65
CA TYR A 58 8.41 18.06 -6.72
C TYR A 58 7.71 17.48 -7.95
N VAL A 59 6.64 16.72 -7.76
CA VAL A 59 5.83 16.18 -8.85
C VAL A 59 4.98 17.27 -9.49
N ALA A 60 4.33 18.13 -8.70
CA ALA A 60 3.53 19.24 -9.22
C ALA A 60 4.36 20.22 -10.08
N ASP A 61 5.60 20.49 -9.66
CA ASP A 61 6.52 21.39 -10.37
C ASP A 61 7.21 20.70 -11.59
N GLY A 62 6.95 19.42 -11.84
CA GLY A 62 7.55 18.66 -12.93
C GLY A 62 9.06 18.38 -12.75
N VAL A 63 9.60 18.56 -11.55
CA VAL A 63 10.99 18.19 -11.20
C VAL A 63 11.10 16.66 -11.14
N ALA A 64 10.11 16.01 -10.58
CA ALA A 64 9.86 14.59 -10.70
C ALA A 64 8.63 14.37 -11.60
N ASP A 65 8.63 13.29 -12.37
CA ASP A 65 7.51 12.94 -13.25
C ASP A 65 6.41 12.22 -12.49
N ILE A 66 6.82 11.34 -11.57
CA ILE A 66 5.95 10.56 -10.70
C ILE A 66 6.53 10.52 -9.27
N GLY A 67 5.69 10.18 -8.30
CA GLY A 67 6.13 10.00 -6.91
C GLY A 67 5.39 8.84 -6.23
N ILE A 68 6.08 8.11 -5.33
CA ILE A 68 5.44 7.20 -4.38
C ILE A 68 5.42 7.88 -3.02
N VAL A 69 4.21 8.13 -2.50
CA VAL A 69 3.98 8.94 -1.30
C VAL A 69 2.74 8.44 -0.55
N GLY A 70 2.59 8.79 0.71
CA GLY A 70 1.34 8.57 1.45
C GLY A 70 0.21 9.45 0.89
N GLU A 71 -1.00 8.89 0.72
CA GLU A 71 -2.16 9.66 0.26
C GLU A 71 -2.46 10.85 1.20
N ASN A 72 -2.14 10.72 2.49
CA ASN A 72 -2.22 11.81 3.47
C ASN A 72 -1.36 13.03 3.07
N GLU A 73 -0.16 12.84 2.55
CA GLU A 73 0.69 13.95 2.11
C GLU A 73 0.11 14.64 0.86
N VAL A 74 -0.49 13.87 -0.04
CA VAL A 74 -1.18 14.43 -1.21
C VAL A 74 -2.35 15.31 -0.79
N LEU A 75 -3.16 14.81 0.16
CA LEU A 75 -4.32 15.53 0.70
C LEU A 75 -3.92 16.78 1.51
N GLU A 76 -2.84 16.66 2.29
CA GLU A 76 -2.35 17.78 3.13
C GLU A 76 -1.73 18.89 2.30
N LYS A 77 -0.90 18.53 1.32
CA LYS A 77 -0.20 19.53 0.50
C LYS A 77 -1.09 20.16 -0.58
N ASP A 78 -2.19 19.51 -0.97
CA ASP A 78 -3.18 19.96 -1.96
C ASP A 78 -2.55 20.51 -3.25
N LYS A 79 -1.55 19.80 -3.77
CA LYS A 79 -0.81 20.17 -4.98
C LYS A 79 -1.49 19.61 -6.22
N ASN A 80 -1.22 20.22 -7.36
CA ASN A 80 -1.74 19.77 -8.65
C ASN A 80 -1.01 18.52 -9.14
N VAL A 81 -1.38 17.37 -8.58
CA VAL A 81 -0.89 16.04 -8.95
C VAL A 81 -2.06 15.08 -9.12
N GLU A 82 -1.90 14.08 -9.97
CA GLU A 82 -2.90 13.04 -10.19
C GLU A 82 -2.52 11.76 -9.44
N ILE A 83 -3.44 11.21 -8.65
CA ILE A 83 -3.26 9.88 -8.07
C ILE A 83 -3.59 8.85 -9.13
N ILE A 84 -2.57 8.19 -9.68
CA ILE A 84 -2.73 7.22 -10.77
C ILE A 84 -2.91 5.78 -10.26
N LYS A 85 -2.41 5.47 -9.05
CA LYS A 85 -2.56 4.12 -8.48
C LYS A 85 -2.42 4.10 -6.96
N ARG A 86 -3.29 3.32 -6.30
CA ARG A 86 -3.16 2.90 -4.89
C ARG A 86 -2.38 1.60 -4.80
N LEU A 87 -1.36 1.58 -3.93
CA LEU A 87 -0.40 0.47 -3.88
C LEU A 87 -0.77 -0.64 -2.90
N GLY A 88 -1.62 -0.35 -1.92
CA GLY A 88 -2.14 -1.35 -0.97
C GLY A 88 -1.21 -1.64 0.21
N PHE A 89 -0.13 -0.88 0.39
CA PHE A 89 0.78 -0.99 1.53
C PHE A 89 0.94 0.34 2.27
N SER A 90 1.65 0.35 3.39
CA SER A 90 1.81 1.50 4.30
C SER A 90 0.46 2.11 4.71
N ARG A 91 -0.55 1.25 4.91
CA ARG A 91 -1.89 1.68 5.32
C ARG A 91 -1.84 2.28 6.71
N CYS A 92 -2.49 3.42 6.85
CA CYS A 92 -2.70 4.12 8.10
C CYS A 92 -4.03 4.90 8.03
N ARG A 93 -4.34 5.59 9.10
CA ARG A 93 -5.47 6.52 9.15
C ARG A 93 -5.06 7.80 9.86
N LEU A 94 -5.68 8.90 9.55
CA LEU A 94 -5.54 10.14 10.28
C LEU A 94 -6.74 10.27 11.21
N SER A 95 -6.45 10.43 12.49
CA SER A 95 -7.47 10.35 13.52
C SER A 95 -7.31 11.43 14.58
N LEU A 96 -8.44 11.86 15.14
CA LEU A 96 -8.47 12.63 16.36
C LEU A 96 -8.31 11.70 17.57
N ALA A 97 -7.48 12.11 18.50
CA ALA A 97 -7.27 11.41 19.76
C ALA A 97 -7.22 12.40 20.94
N ILE A 98 -7.67 11.94 22.10
CA ILE A 98 -7.76 12.71 23.34
C ILE A 98 -7.17 11.91 24.50
N PRO A 99 -6.86 12.53 25.66
CA PRO A 99 -6.48 11.81 26.86
C PRO A 99 -7.50 10.73 27.25
N GLN A 100 -7.01 9.57 27.74
CA GLN A 100 -7.84 8.39 28.02
C GLN A 100 -8.90 8.61 29.08
N ASP A 101 -8.62 9.50 30.04
CA ASP A 101 -9.47 9.84 31.19
C ASP A 101 -10.60 10.84 30.85
N ILE A 102 -10.61 11.42 29.67
CA ILE A 102 -11.64 12.32 29.20
C ILE A 102 -12.86 11.53 28.68
N ASP A 103 -14.04 11.87 29.13
CA ASP A 103 -15.29 11.34 28.58
C ASP A 103 -15.58 12.02 27.23
N TYR A 104 -15.61 11.20 26.17
CA TYR A 104 -15.89 11.65 24.82
C TYR A 104 -17.37 11.47 24.47
N SER A 105 -18.03 12.56 24.12
CA SER A 105 -19.47 12.59 23.81
C SER A 105 -19.79 12.81 22.33
N GLY A 106 -18.77 12.91 21.49
CA GLY A 106 -18.92 13.20 20.05
C GLY A 106 -17.99 14.30 19.60
N VAL A 107 -17.96 14.55 18.28
CA VAL A 107 -17.01 15.49 17.65
C VAL A 107 -17.19 16.93 18.18
N GLU A 108 -18.38 17.28 18.66
CA GLU A 108 -18.69 18.58 19.27
C GLU A 108 -17.84 18.87 20.53
N TRP A 109 -17.26 17.85 21.15
CA TRP A 109 -16.33 17.99 22.27
C TRP A 109 -15.15 18.91 21.91
N PHE A 110 -14.77 18.94 20.63
CA PHE A 110 -13.65 19.77 20.17
C PHE A 110 -13.96 21.27 20.03
N ASN A 111 -15.21 21.71 20.17
CA ASN A 111 -15.54 23.13 20.15
C ASN A 111 -14.80 23.90 21.25
N GLY A 112 -14.09 24.97 20.87
CA GLY A 112 -13.28 25.80 21.75
C GLY A 112 -12.00 25.12 22.26
N LYS A 113 -11.65 23.94 21.76
CA LYS A 113 -10.47 23.19 22.16
C LYS A 113 -9.27 23.45 21.25
N LYS A 114 -8.07 23.13 21.77
CA LYS A 114 -6.82 23.17 21.01
C LYS A 114 -6.48 21.78 20.54
N ILE A 115 -6.17 21.63 19.24
CA ILE A 115 -5.79 20.38 18.62
C ILE A 115 -4.39 20.52 18.03
N ALA A 116 -3.43 19.72 18.55
CA ALA A 116 -2.09 19.68 17.97
C ALA A 116 -2.07 18.75 16.74
N THR A 117 -1.40 19.18 15.67
CA THR A 117 -1.35 18.41 14.43
C THR A 117 -0.15 18.76 13.55
N SER A 118 0.31 17.79 12.76
CA SER A 118 1.18 18.00 11.59
C SER A 118 0.40 18.05 10.27
N TYR A 119 -0.94 17.92 10.32
CA TYR A 119 -1.84 17.88 9.16
C TYR A 119 -2.96 18.92 9.28
N PRO A 120 -2.61 20.22 9.33
CA PRO A 120 -3.60 21.28 9.56
C PRO A 120 -4.63 21.37 8.42
N HIS A 121 -4.24 21.18 7.17
CA HIS A 121 -5.14 21.35 6.04
C HIS A 121 -6.26 20.30 5.99
N ILE A 122 -5.92 19.04 6.24
CA ILE A 122 -6.90 17.95 6.32
C ILE A 122 -7.84 18.20 7.51
N LEU A 123 -7.28 18.59 8.65
CA LEU A 123 -8.06 18.84 9.86
C LEU A 123 -9.01 20.03 9.69
N GLU A 124 -8.56 21.14 9.12
CA GLU A 124 -9.40 22.31 8.84
C GLU A 124 -10.61 21.98 7.95
N LYS A 125 -10.37 21.20 6.87
CA LYS A 125 -11.45 20.73 5.99
C LYS A 125 -12.48 19.90 6.78
N PHE A 126 -12.01 18.98 7.63
CA PHE A 126 -12.89 18.14 8.46
C PHE A 126 -13.70 18.96 9.45
N LEU A 127 -13.05 19.84 10.23
CA LEU A 127 -13.71 20.69 11.22
C LEU A 127 -14.77 21.59 10.58
N LYS A 128 -14.45 22.18 9.42
CA LYS A 128 -15.40 22.99 8.64
C LYS A 128 -16.65 22.21 8.21
N VAL A 129 -16.47 20.97 7.72
CA VAL A 129 -17.60 20.11 7.33
C VAL A 129 -18.47 19.75 8.54
N LYS A 130 -17.86 19.58 9.72
CA LYS A 130 -18.54 19.25 10.97
C LYS A 130 -19.08 20.46 11.73
N ASN A 131 -18.81 21.69 11.26
CA ASN A 131 -19.13 22.96 11.94
C ASN A 131 -18.53 23.06 13.36
N ILE A 132 -17.29 22.60 13.52
CA ILE A 132 -16.54 22.63 14.78
C ILE A 132 -15.59 23.83 14.76
N ASP A 133 -15.66 24.66 15.81
CA ASP A 133 -14.73 25.77 16.05
C ASP A 133 -13.64 25.30 17.03
N ALA A 134 -12.44 24.97 16.52
CA ALA A 134 -11.29 24.55 17.30
C ALA A 134 -10.03 25.32 16.88
N GLN A 135 -9.10 25.48 17.83
CA GLN A 135 -7.79 26.09 17.56
C GLN A 135 -6.79 25.03 17.17
N LEU A 136 -6.03 25.27 16.10
CA LEU A 136 -4.99 24.36 15.64
C LEU A 136 -3.61 24.80 16.14
N GLU A 137 -2.90 23.89 16.80
CA GLU A 137 -1.49 24.03 17.16
C GLU A 137 -0.66 23.21 16.18
N VAL A 138 -0.10 23.89 15.18
CA VAL A 138 0.67 23.23 14.12
C VAL A 138 2.08 22.95 14.59
N ILE A 139 2.43 21.67 14.68
CA ILE A 139 3.77 21.20 15.09
C ILE A 139 4.28 20.12 14.13
N SER A 140 5.59 20.09 13.89
CA SER A 140 6.21 19.14 12.98
C SER A 140 6.84 17.95 13.73
N GLY A 141 5.99 17.01 14.15
CA GLY A 141 6.40 15.78 14.85
C GLY A 141 6.19 15.82 16.36
N SER A 142 6.23 14.63 16.97
CA SER A 142 5.94 14.43 18.40
C SER A 142 4.61 15.01 18.86
N VAL A 143 3.61 14.93 17.99
CA VAL A 143 2.25 15.48 18.22
C VAL A 143 1.61 14.80 19.44
N GLU A 144 1.90 13.51 19.65
CA GLU A 144 1.33 12.67 20.70
C GLU A 144 1.67 13.13 22.14
N ILE A 145 2.73 13.92 22.34
CA ILE A 145 3.07 14.43 23.67
C ILE A 145 2.31 15.73 24.04
N ALA A 146 1.73 16.41 23.06
CA ALA A 146 1.15 17.75 23.24
C ALA A 146 0.10 17.84 24.36
N PRO A 147 -0.85 16.90 24.51
CA PRO A 147 -1.79 16.94 25.62
C PRO A 147 -1.15 16.75 26.99
N GLY A 148 -0.16 15.84 27.08
CA GLY A 148 0.54 15.53 28.33
C GLY A 148 1.34 16.70 28.91
N ILE A 149 1.77 17.65 28.06
CA ILE A 149 2.51 18.85 28.45
C ILE A 149 1.64 20.12 28.50
N GLY A 150 0.32 19.98 28.25
CA GLY A 150 -0.63 21.10 28.31
C GLY A 150 -0.59 22.04 27.11
N LEU A 151 -0.03 21.61 25.98
CA LEU A 151 0.02 22.40 24.74
C LEU A 151 -1.30 22.35 23.98
N ALA A 152 -2.01 21.23 24.05
CA ALA A 152 -3.31 21.02 23.38
C ALA A 152 -4.24 20.14 24.22
N ASP A 153 -5.55 20.18 23.94
CA ASP A 153 -6.56 19.32 24.58
C ASP A 153 -6.63 17.94 23.90
N GLY A 154 -6.32 17.89 22.62
CA GLY A 154 -6.31 16.68 21.80
C GLY A 154 -5.31 16.77 20.66
N ILE A 155 -5.23 15.72 19.89
CA ILE A 155 -4.33 15.65 18.73
C ILE A 155 -5.07 15.18 17.49
N PHE A 156 -4.52 15.53 16.32
CA PHE A 156 -4.87 14.95 15.05
C PHE A 156 -3.58 14.48 14.36
N ASP A 157 -3.43 13.18 14.18
CA ASP A 157 -2.18 12.61 13.65
C ASP A 157 -2.40 11.25 12.99
N ILE A 158 -1.34 10.74 12.35
CA ILE A 158 -1.30 9.41 11.75
C ILE A 158 -1.36 8.33 12.83
N VAL A 159 -2.30 7.40 12.64
CA VAL A 159 -2.45 6.20 13.46
C VAL A 159 -2.31 4.96 12.57
N SER A 160 -1.33 4.12 12.86
CA SER A 160 -1.15 2.82 12.23
C SER A 160 -1.69 1.70 13.13
N SER A 161 -0.92 1.29 14.14
CA SER A 161 -1.34 0.29 15.14
C SER A 161 -2.04 0.90 16.36
N GLY A 162 -1.86 2.20 16.59
CA GLY A 162 -2.34 2.89 17.79
C GLY A 162 -1.43 2.74 19.01
N SER A 163 -0.33 2.01 18.94
CA SER A 163 0.58 1.78 20.06
C SER A 163 1.17 3.09 20.63
N THR A 164 1.50 4.05 19.78
CA THR A 164 2.01 5.36 20.19
C THR A 164 0.97 6.15 21.00
N LEU A 165 -0.31 6.08 20.60
CA LEU A 165 -1.40 6.72 21.36
C LEU A 165 -1.49 6.11 22.77
N VAL A 166 -1.53 4.79 22.86
CA VAL A 166 -1.62 4.08 24.16
C VAL A 166 -0.43 4.41 25.05
N SER A 167 0.79 4.45 24.52
CA SER A 167 2.00 4.79 25.26
C SER A 167 1.99 6.21 25.83
N ASN A 168 1.26 7.14 25.17
CA ASN A 168 1.08 8.51 25.61
C ASN A 168 -0.26 8.76 26.32
N ARG A 169 -0.95 7.69 26.79
CA ARG A 169 -2.25 7.74 27.46
C ARG A 169 -3.33 8.48 26.67
N LEU A 170 -3.32 8.30 25.35
CA LEU A 170 -4.33 8.81 24.45
C LEU A 170 -5.24 7.68 23.97
N LYS A 171 -6.48 8.04 23.64
CA LYS A 171 -7.43 7.17 22.94
C LYS A 171 -7.88 7.81 21.65
N GLU A 172 -7.95 7.01 20.59
CA GLU A 172 -8.51 7.41 19.31
C GLU A 172 -10.03 7.56 19.45
N VAL A 173 -10.60 8.65 18.95
CA VAL A 173 -12.03 8.95 19.08
C VAL A 173 -12.74 9.14 17.74
N GLU A 174 -12.06 9.68 16.72
CA GLU A 174 -12.63 9.90 15.39
C GLU A 174 -11.60 9.54 14.32
N VAL A 175 -12.00 8.74 13.35
CA VAL A 175 -11.20 8.48 12.14
C VAL A 175 -11.66 9.47 11.07
N VAL A 176 -10.77 10.37 10.66
CA VAL A 176 -11.08 11.41 9.67
C VAL A 176 -10.90 10.89 8.25
N CYS A 177 -9.75 10.24 7.97
CA CYS A 177 -9.53 9.63 6.67
C CYS A 177 -8.57 8.44 6.75
N GLN A 178 -8.69 7.54 5.78
CA GLN A 178 -7.75 6.44 5.55
C GLN A 178 -6.67 6.92 4.59
N SER A 179 -5.48 6.34 4.71
CA SER A 179 -4.35 6.61 3.82
C SER A 179 -3.56 5.33 3.54
N GLU A 180 -3.02 5.25 2.36
CA GLU A 180 -2.07 4.22 1.93
C GLU A 180 -1.03 4.81 0.98
N ALA A 181 -0.02 4.05 0.64
CA ALA A 181 0.92 4.45 -0.40
C ALA A 181 0.21 4.57 -1.75
N VAL A 182 0.46 5.68 -2.44
CA VAL A 182 -0.06 5.97 -3.78
C VAL A 182 1.06 6.33 -4.74
N ILE A 183 0.84 6.10 -6.03
CA ILE A 183 1.63 6.70 -7.09
C ILE A 183 0.90 7.95 -7.55
N VAL A 184 1.61 9.06 -7.54
CA VAL A 184 1.16 10.33 -8.10
C VAL A 184 1.96 10.68 -9.34
N ALA A 185 1.35 11.38 -10.28
CA ALA A 185 1.99 11.86 -11.51
C ALA A 185 1.75 13.36 -11.70
N THR A 186 2.69 14.00 -12.41
CA THR A 186 2.46 15.35 -12.94
C THR A 186 1.39 15.28 -14.04
N PRO A 187 0.46 16.25 -14.10
CA PRO A 187 -0.58 16.25 -15.14
C PRO A 187 -0.03 16.50 -16.56
N ASN A 188 1.22 16.93 -16.70
CA ASN A 188 1.84 17.30 -17.96
C ASN A 188 2.99 16.35 -18.35
N LEU A 189 2.74 15.05 -18.30
CA LEU A 189 3.72 14.06 -18.74
C LEU A 189 3.84 14.07 -20.27
N SER A 190 5.08 14.00 -20.81
CA SER A 190 5.27 13.87 -22.27
C SER A 190 4.87 12.47 -22.74
N ASP A 191 4.45 12.31 -24.00
CA ASP A 191 4.07 11.03 -24.61
C ASP A 191 5.15 9.95 -24.46
N GLU A 192 6.42 10.34 -24.52
CA GLU A 192 7.58 9.44 -24.34
C GLU A 192 7.64 8.91 -22.91
N LYS A 193 7.47 9.78 -21.91
CA LYS A 193 7.48 9.40 -20.50
C LYS A 193 6.20 8.66 -20.10
N GLN A 194 5.07 8.98 -20.74
CA GLN A 194 3.82 8.24 -20.54
C GLN A 194 3.99 6.76 -20.91
N LYS A 195 4.67 6.44 -22.03
CA LYS A 195 4.94 5.05 -22.41
C LYS A 195 5.79 4.31 -21.38
N ILE A 196 6.79 4.99 -20.79
CA ILE A 196 7.60 4.40 -19.72
C ILE A 196 6.75 4.16 -18.47
N LEU A 197 5.88 5.11 -18.15
CA LEU A 197 4.95 4.99 -17.03
C LEU A 197 3.96 3.84 -17.24
N ASP A 198 3.40 3.69 -18.43
CA ASP A 198 2.48 2.61 -18.77
C ASP A 198 3.14 1.22 -18.62
N ASP A 199 4.41 1.08 -19.06
CA ASP A 199 5.19 -0.15 -18.85
C ASP A 199 5.46 -0.41 -17.36
N LEU A 200 5.80 0.63 -16.60
CA LEU A 200 5.97 0.51 -15.15
C LEU A 200 4.64 0.08 -14.47
N MET A 201 3.52 0.68 -14.84
CA MET A 201 2.20 0.32 -14.30
C MET A 201 1.83 -1.13 -14.63
N PHE A 202 2.10 -1.58 -15.86
CA PHE A 202 1.89 -2.97 -16.27
C PHE A 202 2.72 -3.95 -15.41
N ARG A 203 3.99 -3.64 -15.15
CA ARG A 203 4.85 -4.46 -14.28
C ARG A 203 4.35 -4.50 -12.84
N ILE A 204 3.95 -3.35 -12.29
CA ILE A 204 3.37 -3.25 -10.95
C ILE A 204 2.07 -4.07 -10.85
N ASP A 205 1.20 -4.01 -11.85
CA ASP A 205 -0.03 -4.81 -11.86
C ASP A 205 0.26 -6.30 -11.94
N THR A 206 1.21 -6.69 -12.77
CA THR A 206 1.66 -8.08 -12.90
C THR A 206 2.15 -8.66 -11.58
N VAL A 207 2.96 -7.89 -10.84
CA VAL A 207 3.43 -8.25 -9.50
C VAL A 207 2.28 -8.26 -8.49
N LYS A 208 1.41 -7.24 -8.51
CA LYS A 208 0.28 -7.17 -7.56
C LYS A 208 -0.72 -8.30 -7.78
N ASN A 209 -0.97 -8.68 -9.01
CA ASN A 209 -1.88 -9.78 -9.36
C ASN A 209 -1.36 -11.14 -8.90
N SER A 210 -0.03 -11.32 -8.83
CA SER A 210 0.55 -12.58 -8.32
C SER A 210 0.45 -12.70 -6.80
N LYS A 211 0.42 -11.55 -6.07
CA LYS A 211 0.39 -11.56 -4.60
C LYS A 211 -0.87 -12.24 -4.06
N GLY A 212 -0.63 -13.19 -3.15
CA GLY A 212 -1.71 -13.99 -2.55
C GLY A 212 -2.22 -15.14 -3.44
N ASN A 213 -1.66 -15.32 -4.65
CA ASN A 213 -1.94 -16.45 -5.52
C ASN A 213 -0.77 -17.44 -5.52
N LYS A 214 -1.10 -18.73 -5.60
CA LYS A 214 -0.15 -19.83 -5.66
C LYS A 214 -0.50 -20.75 -6.82
N TYR A 215 0.50 -21.30 -7.44
CA TYR A 215 0.35 -22.40 -8.38
C TYR A 215 0.30 -23.71 -7.61
N ILE A 216 -0.79 -24.45 -7.72
CA ILE A 216 -0.93 -25.78 -7.13
C ILE A 216 -0.80 -26.84 -8.19
N LEU A 217 -0.01 -27.86 -7.89
CA LEU A 217 0.11 -29.09 -8.65
C LEU A 217 -0.19 -30.25 -7.70
N LEU A 218 -0.97 -31.22 -8.14
CA LEU A 218 -1.25 -32.43 -7.38
C LEU A 218 -1.51 -33.61 -8.33
N ASN A 219 -1.31 -34.83 -7.86
CA ASN A 219 -1.69 -36.05 -8.55
C ASN A 219 -2.96 -36.63 -7.93
N ALA A 220 -3.85 -37.15 -8.75
CA ALA A 220 -5.11 -37.74 -8.26
C ALA A 220 -5.59 -38.87 -9.14
N PRO A 221 -6.36 -39.86 -8.57
CA PRO A 221 -7.05 -40.89 -9.32
C PRO A 221 -8.08 -40.24 -10.28
N ASN A 222 -8.14 -40.76 -11.51
CA ASN A 222 -9.03 -40.20 -12.56
C ASN A 222 -10.51 -40.16 -12.11
N LYS A 223 -10.94 -41.11 -11.28
CA LYS A 223 -12.30 -41.15 -10.71
C LYS A 223 -12.65 -39.96 -9.80
N SER A 224 -11.63 -39.24 -9.33
CA SER A 224 -11.79 -38.11 -8.40
C SER A 224 -11.62 -36.75 -9.09
N ILE A 225 -11.25 -36.69 -10.38
CA ILE A 225 -10.92 -35.45 -11.09
C ILE A 225 -12.06 -34.43 -10.99
N ASP A 226 -13.29 -34.80 -11.31
CA ASP A 226 -14.44 -33.89 -11.30
C ASP A 226 -14.69 -33.28 -9.91
N LYS A 227 -14.53 -34.08 -8.86
CA LYS A 227 -14.67 -33.62 -7.47
C LYS A 227 -13.56 -32.62 -7.11
N ILE A 228 -12.33 -32.91 -7.49
CA ILE A 228 -11.17 -32.05 -7.24
C ILE A 228 -11.31 -30.74 -8.03
N ILE A 229 -11.70 -30.80 -9.31
CA ILE A 229 -11.93 -29.60 -10.13
C ILE A 229 -13.03 -28.72 -9.52
N SER A 230 -14.08 -29.31 -8.94
CA SER A 230 -15.18 -28.54 -8.35
C SER A 230 -14.76 -27.71 -7.13
N ILE A 231 -13.67 -28.04 -6.45
CA ILE A 231 -13.14 -27.31 -5.28
C ILE A 231 -11.87 -26.49 -5.59
N LEU A 232 -11.25 -26.71 -6.75
CA LEU A 232 -10.10 -25.91 -7.20
C LEU A 232 -10.62 -24.79 -8.11
N PRO A 233 -10.60 -23.54 -7.64
CA PRO A 233 -11.21 -22.43 -8.38
C PRO A 233 -10.56 -22.19 -9.75
N GLY A 234 -9.27 -22.25 -9.91
CA GLY A 234 -8.58 -22.01 -11.18
C GLY A 234 -8.91 -20.67 -11.85
N MET A 235 -8.02 -20.16 -12.71
CA MET A 235 -8.25 -18.90 -13.46
C MET A 235 -9.35 -19.01 -14.53
N LYS A 236 -9.37 -20.12 -15.29
CA LYS A 236 -10.43 -20.53 -16.22
C LYS A 236 -10.94 -21.90 -15.86
N SER A 237 -10.03 -22.88 -15.88
CA SER A 237 -10.25 -24.25 -15.44
C SER A 237 -8.90 -24.84 -15.08
N PRO A 238 -8.81 -25.85 -14.18
CA PRO A 238 -7.59 -26.59 -13.95
C PRO A 238 -7.12 -27.28 -15.22
N THR A 239 -5.82 -27.43 -15.38
CA THR A 239 -5.22 -28.29 -16.42
C THR A 239 -5.11 -29.70 -15.87
N VAL A 240 -5.53 -30.70 -16.67
CA VAL A 240 -5.45 -32.11 -16.32
C VAL A 240 -4.56 -32.82 -17.32
N MET A 241 -3.52 -33.52 -16.84
CA MET A 241 -2.57 -34.26 -17.67
C MET A 241 -2.47 -35.71 -17.18
N PRO A 242 -2.65 -36.73 -18.05
CA PRO A 242 -2.46 -38.12 -17.66
C PRO A 242 -1.04 -38.37 -17.15
N LEU A 243 -0.90 -39.14 -16.09
CA LEU A 243 0.38 -39.65 -15.63
C LEU A 243 0.76 -40.94 -16.41
N HIS A 244 2.02 -41.33 -16.32
CA HIS A 244 2.48 -42.63 -16.85
C HIS A 244 1.78 -43.80 -16.14
N GLU A 245 1.44 -43.63 -14.88
CA GLU A 245 0.65 -44.58 -14.11
C GLU A 245 -0.82 -44.54 -14.58
N GLU A 246 -1.32 -45.66 -15.05
CA GLU A 246 -2.71 -45.79 -15.53
C GLU A 246 -3.71 -45.46 -14.42
N GLY A 247 -4.75 -44.70 -14.76
CA GLY A 247 -5.81 -44.32 -13.82
C GLY A 247 -5.48 -43.10 -12.97
N TRP A 248 -4.33 -42.46 -13.21
CA TRP A 248 -3.90 -41.24 -12.48
C TRP A 248 -3.66 -40.07 -13.42
N SER A 249 -3.91 -38.88 -12.93
CA SER A 249 -3.63 -37.61 -13.62
C SER A 249 -3.01 -36.60 -12.68
N SER A 250 -2.17 -35.73 -13.25
CA SER A 250 -1.71 -34.51 -12.60
C SER A 250 -2.69 -33.38 -12.88
N ILE A 251 -3.06 -32.64 -11.85
CA ILE A 251 -3.97 -31.51 -11.91
C ILE A 251 -3.20 -30.25 -11.51
N HIS A 252 -3.29 -29.21 -12.34
CA HIS A 252 -2.61 -27.95 -12.14
C HIS A 252 -3.64 -26.82 -12.11
N SER A 253 -3.49 -25.90 -11.14
CA SER A 253 -4.39 -24.76 -11.00
C SER A 253 -3.71 -23.59 -10.31
N VAL A 254 -4.41 -22.47 -10.23
CA VAL A 254 -4.05 -21.33 -9.39
C VAL A 254 -5.04 -21.24 -8.26
N VAL A 255 -4.54 -21.13 -7.04
CA VAL A 255 -5.38 -20.98 -5.84
C VAL A 255 -4.93 -19.76 -5.04
N HIS A 256 -5.87 -19.14 -4.35
CA HIS A 256 -5.54 -18.07 -3.41
C HIS A 256 -5.03 -18.68 -2.09
N ASP A 257 -3.97 -18.10 -1.50
CA ASP A 257 -3.37 -18.58 -0.24
C ASP A 257 -4.41 -18.80 0.88
N LYS A 258 -5.41 -17.92 0.97
CA LYS A 258 -6.46 -18.00 1.99
C LYS A 258 -7.35 -19.22 1.82
N ASP A 259 -7.54 -19.66 0.58
CA ASP A 259 -8.45 -20.76 0.26
C ASP A 259 -7.73 -22.11 0.35
N PHE A 260 -6.42 -22.15 0.16
CA PHE A 260 -5.63 -23.39 0.14
C PHE A 260 -5.84 -24.24 1.40
N TRP A 261 -5.70 -23.62 2.59
CA TRP A 261 -5.84 -24.37 3.84
C TRP A 261 -7.25 -24.86 4.11
N GLN A 262 -8.26 -24.27 3.47
CA GLN A 262 -9.66 -24.71 3.60
C GLN A 262 -9.96 -25.92 2.72
N ILE A 263 -9.25 -26.07 1.60
CA ILE A 263 -9.52 -27.13 0.62
C ILE A 263 -8.55 -28.32 0.71
N VAL A 264 -7.38 -28.18 1.34
CA VAL A 264 -6.34 -29.21 1.36
C VAL A 264 -6.81 -30.54 1.95
N ASP A 265 -7.62 -30.52 3.01
CA ASP A 265 -8.13 -31.74 3.61
C ASP A 265 -9.15 -32.45 2.69
N GLN A 266 -9.95 -31.69 1.95
CA GLN A 266 -10.88 -32.23 0.95
C GLN A 266 -10.13 -32.83 -0.23
N LEU A 267 -9.05 -32.18 -0.70
CA LEU A 267 -8.18 -32.73 -1.74
C LEU A 267 -7.62 -34.09 -1.35
N LYS A 268 -7.07 -34.19 -0.12
CA LYS A 268 -6.58 -35.46 0.42
C LYS A 268 -7.69 -36.52 0.54
N ALA A 269 -8.87 -36.13 1.00
CA ALA A 269 -10.01 -37.04 1.12
C ALA A 269 -10.48 -37.60 -0.24
N TYR A 270 -10.26 -36.86 -1.33
CA TYR A 270 -10.51 -37.32 -2.69
C TYR A 270 -9.35 -38.10 -3.29
N GLY A 271 -8.30 -38.37 -2.50
CA GLY A 271 -7.14 -39.17 -2.90
C GLY A 271 -6.06 -38.37 -3.63
N ALA A 272 -6.03 -37.04 -3.46
CA ALA A 272 -4.94 -36.24 -3.99
C ALA A 272 -3.64 -36.53 -3.23
N GLU A 273 -2.56 -36.69 -3.98
CA GLU A 273 -1.19 -36.96 -3.50
C GLU A 273 -0.19 -36.03 -4.16
N GLY A 274 1.02 -35.93 -3.59
CA GLY A 274 2.10 -35.13 -4.16
C GLY A 274 1.72 -33.66 -4.35
N ILE A 275 0.97 -33.08 -3.41
CA ILE A 275 0.48 -31.70 -3.51
C ILE A 275 1.65 -30.74 -3.34
N LEU A 276 1.95 -29.98 -4.39
CA LEU A 276 2.95 -28.92 -4.39
C LEU A 276 2.28 -27.56 -4.50
N VAL A 277 2.76 -26.59 -3.71
CA VAL A 277 2.27 -25.21 -3.70
C VAL A 277 3.45 -24.30 -3.97
N ILE A 278 3.44 -23.65 -5.13
CA ILE A 278 4.57 -22.88 -5.65
C ILE A 278 4.19 -21.41 -5.69
N PRO A 279 5.03 -20.50 -5.15
CA PRO A 279 4.81 -19.06 -5.29
C PRO A 279 4.76 -18.63 -6.76
N ILE A 280 3.85 -17.71 -7.08
CA ILE A 280 3.79 -17.07 -8.39
C ILE A 280 4.43 -15.69 -8.23
N GLU A 281 5.53 -15.45 -8.94
CA GLU A 281 6.22 -14.16 -8.90
C GLU A 281 5.48 -13.10 -9.72
N LYS A 282 4.96 -13.50 -10.88
CA LYS A 282 4.31 -12.59 -11.84
C LYS A 282 3.09 -13.25 -12.44
N MET A 283 1.98 -12.52 -12.54
CA MET A 283 0.74 -13.03 -13.10
C MET A 283 0.08 -11.97 -13.99
N ILE A 284 -0.06 -12.25 -15.26
CA ILE A 284 -0.76 -11.44 -16.24
C ILE A 284 -2.15 -12.04 -16.44
N GLN A 285 -3.19 -11.25 -16.26
CA GLN A 285 -4.59 -11.63 -16.45
C GLN A 285 -5.15 -11.09 -17.77
#